data_43134bc3f8aca38815e580b15a03467e
#
_entry.id   43134bc3f8aca38815e580b15a03467e
#
_cell.length_a   1.000
_cell.length_b   1.000
_cell.length_c   1.000
_cell.angle_alpha   90.00
_cell.angle_beta   90.00
_cell.angle_gamma   90.00
#
_symmetry.space_group_name_H-M   'P 1'
#
loop_
_entity.id
_entity.type
_entity.pdbx_description
1 polymer ?
#
loop_
_entity_poly.entity_id
_entity_poly.type
_entity_poly.pdbx_seq_one_letter_code
_entity_poly.pdbx_strand_id
1 'polypeptide(L)'
;TVVTDSAAAATALSSTHKTYNGAIAVDHDHKPLTTMLEIAKAKGMQTGVVVTAQINHATPAGFLAHDKSRQNYDQIADDYIDNKVNGQIVADLMLGGGTSYFIRKDRNLVEEFKQAGYQYTDSWTGLKTLNKLPALGLFAPKGFDSALDNPEPLPLKQMTEKALELLSPAEKGFVVMIEGSQIDWCGHANDIACAMAEMHDFAEAIKVAKAYVDSHPDTILVVTADHETGGLSLGAKGNYSWKRDVIKKVKHSGDYIAGQLLALKDDKVFYQAWLGLTALE
;
A
#
# COMPACT_ATOMS: atom_id res chain seq x y z
N THR A 1 -9.13 -10.83 -18.14
CA THR A 1 -9.09 -12.13 -17.42
C THR A 1 -10.41 -12.37 -16.69
N VAL A 2 -10.78 -13.62 -16.46
CA VAL A 2 -11.97 -14.01 -15.66
C VAL A 2 -11.70 -13.78 -14.17
N VAL A 3 -10.46 -14.04 -13.74
CA VAL A 3 -9.97 -13.74 -12.39
C VAL A 3 -8.80 -12.78 -12.55
N THR A 4 -8.94 -11.58 -11.99
CA THR A 4 -7.92 -10.53 -12.08
C THR A 4 -6.87 -10.70 -10.98
N ASP A 5 -5.68 -10.11 -11.21
CA ASP A 5 -4.72 -9.80 -10.16
C ASP A 5 -4.68 -8.29 -9.90
N SER A 6 -3.97 -7.86 -8.86
CA SER A 6 -3.89 -6.45 -8.49
C SER A 6 -3.27 -5.58 -9.58
N ALA A 7 -2.34 -6.10 -10.39
CA ALA A 7 -1.71 -5.34 -11.47
C ALA A 7 -2.72 -4.98 -12.57
N ALA A 8 -3.46 -5.98 -13.08
CA ALA A 8 -4.47 -5.75 -14.10
C ALA A 8 -5.66 -4.95 -13.56
N ALA A 9 -6.05 -5.16 -12.30
CA ALA A 9 -7.12 -4.40 -11.66
C ALA A 9 -6.72 -2.93 -11.45
N ALA A 10 -5.54 -2.66 -10.91
CA ALA A 10 -5.01 -1.31 -10.76
C ALA A 10 -4.84 -0.59 -12.11
N THR A 11 -4.37 -1.31 -13.15
CA THR A 11 -4.32 -0.78 -14.52
C THR A 11 -5.71 -0.38 -15.01
N ALA A 12 -6.73 -1.21 -14.76
CA ALA A 12 -8.10 -0.89 -15.16
C ALA A 12 -8.66 0.32 -14.39
N LEU A 13 -8.38 0.43 -13.08
CA LEU A 13 -8.79 1.56 -12.25
C LEU A 13 -8.08 2.86 -12.65
N SER A 14 -6.78 2.81 -12.95
CA SER A 14 -5.98 3.98 -13.26
C SER A 14 -6.11 4.48 -14.69
N SER A 15 -6.27 3.57 -15.67
CA SER A 15 -6.27 3.89 -17.12
C SER A 15 -7.61 3.67 -17.81
N THR A 16 -8.61 3.07 -17.15
CA THR A 16 -9.89 2.62 -17.72
C THR A 16 -9.77 1.47 -18.74
N HIS A 17 -8.58 0.89 -18.90
CA HIS A 17 -8.32 -0.18 -19.86
C HIS A 17 -8.07 -1.52 -19.17
N LYS A 18 -8.77 -2.56 -19.60
CA LYS A 18 -8.51 -3.93 -19.14
C LYS A 18 -7.30 -4.51 -19.85
N THR A 19 -6.45 -5.21 -19.09
CA THR A 19 -5.24 -5.84 -19.59
C THR A 19 -5.07 -7.26 -19.04
N TYR A 20 -3.91 -7.87 -19.22
CA TYR A 20 -3.58 -9.22 -18.73
C TYR A 20 -3.03 -9.15 -17.28
N ASN A 21 -3.13 -10.25 -16.56
CA ASN A 21 -2.58 -10.35 -15.19
C ASN A 21 -1.06 -10.10 -15.18
N GLY A 22 -0.62 -9.30 -14.23
CA GLY A 22 0.78 -8.90 -14.10
C GLY A 22 1.17 -7.64 -14.85
N ALA A 23 0.32 -7.10 -15.72
CA ALA A 23 0.60 -5.87 -16.48
C ALA A 23 0.50 -4.62 -15.59
N ILE A 24 1.49 -3.77 -15.63
CA ILE A 24 1.55 -2.47 -14.95
C ILE A 24 1.31 -1.37 -15.99
N ALA A 25 0.11 -0.83 -16.02
CA ALA A 25 -0.34 0.23 -16.92
C ALA A 25 0.15 0.08 -18.37
N VAL A 26 0.09 -1.13 -18.90
CA VAL A 26 0.36 -1.44 -20.31
C VAL A 26 -0.77 -2.29 -20.91
N ASP A 27 -0.97 -2.18 -22.21
CA ASP A 27 -1.93 -2.97 -22.97
C ASP A 27 -1.39 -4.39 -23.32
N HIS A 28 -2.15 -5.16 -24.10
CA HIS A 28 -1.74 -6.50 -24.55
C HIS A 28 -0.51 -6.51 -25.48
N ASP A 29 -0.20 -5.39 -26.09
CA ASP A 29 1.00 -5.20 -26.94
C ASP A 29 2.16 -4.59 -26.14
N HIS A 30 2.03 -4.49 -24.82
CA HIS A 30 2.98 -3.87 -23.88
C HIS A 30 3.20 -2.36 -24.12
N LYS A 31 2.22 -1.68 -24.73
CA LYS A 31 2.27 -0.23 -24.90
C LYS A 31 1.76 0.46 -23.66
N PRO A 32 2.41 1.53 -23.19
CA PRO A 32 1.96 2.32 -22.05
C PRO A 32 0.53 2.83 -22.21
N LEU A 33 -0.25 2.70 -21.14
CA LEU A 33 -1.60 3.23 -21.00
C LEU A 33 -1.54 4.44 -20.07
N THR A 34 -1.95 5.59 -20.56
CA THR A 34 -1.94 6.81 -19.73
C THR A 34 -2.79 6.64 -18.48
N THR A 35 -2.21 6.89 -17.32
CA THR A 35 -2.87 6.75 -16.03
C THR A 35 -3.56 8.04 -15.58
N MET A 36 -4.50 7.92 -14.64
CA MET A 36 -5.18 9.09 -14.08
C MET A 36 -4.22 10.05 -13.35
N LEU A 37 -3.13 9.54 -12.74
CA LEU A 37 -2.13 10.40 -12.10
C LEU A 37 -1.29 11.15 -13.14
N GLU A 38 -0.98 10.54 -14.27
CA GLU A 38 -0.31 11.24 -15.38
C GLU A 38 -1.22 12.32 -15.98
N ILE A 39 -2.52 12.04 -16.15
CA ILE A 39 -3.51 13.04 -16.61
C ILE A 39 -3.60 14.20 -15.62
N ALA A 40 -3.66 13.90 -14.33
CA ALA A 40 -3.70 14.91 -13.27
C ALA A 40 -2.42 15.76 -13.29
N LYS A 41 -1.26 15.12 -13.38
CA LYS A 41 0.04 15.80 -13.49
C LYS A 41 0.13 16.69 -14.71
N ALA A 42 -0.31 16.23 -15.86
CA ALA A 42 -0.36 17.02 -17.09
C ALA A 42 -1.22 18.28 -16.97
N LYS A 43 -2.25 18.24 -16.12
CA LYS A 43 -3.10 19.40 -15.78
C LYS A 43 -2.50 20.30 -14.69
N GLY A 44 -1.34 19.93 -14.14
CA GLY A 44 -0.64 20.66 -13.08
C GLY A 44 -1.25 20.46 -11.68
N MET A 45 -2.02 19.38 -11.48
CA MET A 45 -2.48 18.96 -10.16
C MET A 45 -1.33 18.27 -9.41
N GLN A 46 -1.39 18.26 -8.08
CA GLN A 46 -0.51 17.44 -7.26
C GLN A 46 -0.99 15.98 -7.26
N THR A 47 -0.04 15.04 -7.20
CA THR A 47 -0.36 13.61 -7.31
C THR A 47 0.38 12.81 -6.23
N GLY A 48 -0.23 11.70 -5.79
CA GLY A 48 0.43 10.89 -4.77
C GLY A 48 -0.11 9.48 -4.64
N VAL A 49 0.69 8.65 -3.96
CA VAL A 49 0.33 7.30 -3.51
C VAL A 49 0.70 7.10 -2.06
N VAL A 50 -0.18 6.43 -1.31
CA VAL A 50 0.00 6.11 0.11
C VAL A 50 -0.42 4.66 0.31
N VAL A 51 0.51 3.81 0.73
CA VAL A 51 0.28 2.35 0.76
C VAL A 51 0.96 1.70 1.97
N THR A 52 0.45 0.55 2.42
CA THR A 52 1.11 -0.26 3.45
C THR A 52 2.03 -1.36 2.86
N ALA A 53 2.01 -1.57 1.54
CA ALA A 53 3.02 -2.35 0.81
C ALA A 53 4.27 -1.50 0.48
N GLN A 54 5.21 -2.07 -0.29
CA GLN A 54 6.22 -1.27 -0.97
C GLN A 54 5.56 -0.40 -2.05
N ILE A 55 6.00 0.85 -2.19
CA ILE A 55 5.39 1.80 -3.12
C ILE A 55 5.48 1.38 -4.59
N ASN A 56 6.37 0.47 -4.95
CA ASN A 56 6.48 -0.15 -6.27
C ASN A 56 5.77 -1.53 -6.38
N HIS A 57 4.86 -1.85 -5.44
CA HIS A 57 3.95 -3.00 -5.58
C HIS A 57 2.93 -2.75 -6.69
N ALA A 58 2.23 -3.80 -7.10
CA ALA A 58 1.38 -3.80 -8.29
C ALA A 58 0.35 -2.66 -8.31
N THR A 59 -0.35 -2.40 -7.20
CA THR A 59 -1.40 -1.38 -7.15
C THR A 59 -0.85 0.03 -7.31
N PRO A 60 0.08 0.54 -6.46
CA PRO A 60 0.64 1.87 -6.68
C PRO A 60 1.40 1.97 -8.02
N ALA A 61 2.08 0.90 -8.45
CA ALA A 61 2.76 0.89 -9.74
C ALA A 61 1.80 1.08 -10.92
N GLY A 62 0.63 0.45 -10.89
CA GLY A 62 -0.39 0.61 -11.93
C GLY A 62 -0.93 2.05 -12.08
N PHE A 63 -0.62 2.95 -11.15
CA PHE A 63 -0.96 4.38 -11.23
C PHE A 63 0.22 5.25 -11.66
N LEU A 64 1.48 4.76 -11.55
CA LEU A 64 2.69 5.59 -11.69
C LEU A 64 3.70 5.11 -12.74
N ALA A 65 3.72 3.81 -13.05
CA ALA A 65 4.75 3.18 -13.88
C ALA A 65 4.15 2.38 -15.03
N HIS A 66 5.01 1.99 -15.98
CA HIS A 66 4.64 1.14 -17.11
C HIS A 66 5.61 -0.02 -17.24
N ASP A 67 5.14 -1.22 -16.97
CA ASP A 67 5.94 -2.43 -17.13
C ASP A 67 5.08 -3.62 -17.58
N LYS A 68 5.67 -4.51 -18.36
CA LYS A 68 5.01 -5.74 -18.82
C LYS A 68 4.78 -6.76 -17.70
N SER A 69 5.45 -6.60 -16.56
CA SER A 69 5.37 -7.54 -15.45
C SER A 69 5.54 -6.87 -14.10
N ARG A 70 4.59 -7.07 -13.21
CA ARG A 70 4.64 -6.64 -11.81
C ARG A 70 5.84 -7.19 -11.02
N GLN A 71 6.49 -8.23 -11.53
CA GLN A 71 7.66 -8.85 -10.89
C GLN A 71 8.96 -8.06 -11.16
N ASN A 72 8.95 -7.12 -12.09
CA ASN A 72 10.09 -6.29 -12.43
C ASN A 72 10.24 -5.11 -11.45
N TYR A 73 10.33 -5.41 -10.15
CA TYR A 73 10.29 -4.40 -9.08
C TYR A 73 11.33 -3.30 -9.23
N ASP A 74 12.56 -3.64 -9.64
CA ASP A 74 13.63 -2.67 -9.79
C ASP A 74 13.36 -1.72 -10.97
N GLN A 75 12.90 -2.25 -12.11
CA GLN A 75 12.53 -1.46 -13.28
C GLN A 75 11.32 -0.56 -13.01
N ILE A 76 10.33 -1.06 -12.27
CA ILE A 76 9.17 -0.27 -11.83
C ILE A 76 9.62 0.88 -10.91
N ALA A 77 10.56 0.62 -9.99
CA ALA A 77 11.11 1.67 -9.13
C ALA A 77 11.90 2.71 -9.94
N ASP A 78 12.66 2.27 -10.95
CA ASP A 78 13.38 3.16 -11.88
C ASP A 78 12.42 4.05 -12.65
N ASP A 79 11.31 3.48 -13.13
CA ASP A 79 10.30 4.22 -13.91
C ASP A 79 9.65 5.36 -13.11
N TYR A 80 9.60 5.26 -11.78
CA TYR A 80 9.05 6.33 -10.91
C TYR A 80 9.81 7.65 -10.99
N ILE A 81 11.08 7.63 -11.36
CA ILE A 81 11.89 8.84 -11.56
C ILE A 81 12.17 9.11 -13.03
N ASP A 82 12.20 8.07 -13.86
CA ASP A 82 12.53 8.17 -15.28
C ASP A 82 11.31 8.55 -16.13
N ASN A 83 10.10 8.05 -15.77
CA ASN A 83 8.85 8.45 -16.42
C ASN A 83 8.45 9.87 -15.99
N LYS A 84 8.32 10.77 -16.96
CA LYS A 84 8.02 12.18 -16.72
C LYS A 84 6.91 12.69 -17.61
N VAL A 85 6.01 13.44 -16.99
CA VAL A 85 4.94 14.17 -17.68
C VAL A 85 5.32 15.65 -17.74
N ASN A 86 5.45 16.20 -18.93
CA ASN A 86 5.91 17.59 -19.16
C ASN A 86 7.26 17.90 -18.45
N GLY A 87 8.16 16.92 -18.40
CA GLY A 87 9.47 17.04 -17.75
C GLY A 87 9.45 16.93 -16.21
N GLN A 88 8.30 16.65 -15.62
CA GLN A 88 8.12 16.49 -14.16
C GLN A 88 7.87 15.02 -13.80
N ILE A 89 8.43 14.57 -12.69
CA ILE A 89 8.12 13.26 -12.08
C ILE A 89 6.61 13.21 -11.78
N VAL A 90 5.97 12.06 -12.02
CA VAL A 90 4.51 11.95 -11.91
C VAL A 90 4.04 12.16 -10.48
N ALA A 91 4.61 11.45 -9.50
CA ALA A 91 4.15 11.53 -8.11
C ALA A 91 4.85 12.63 -7.31
N ASP A 92 4.09 13.56 -6.75
CA ASP A 92 4.61 14.57 -5.81
C ASP A 92 4.72 14.02 -4.38
N LEU A 93 3.93 13.00 -4.04
CA LEU A 93 3.93 12.36 -2.73
C LEU A 93 3.93 10.85 -2.86
N MET A 94 4.85 10.21 -2.19
CA MET A 94 4.90 8.74 -2.07
C MET A 94 5.20 8.35 -0.63
N LEU A 95 4.28 7.61 0.00
CA LEU A 95 4.43 7.11 1.37
C LEU A 95 4.14 5.61 1.40
N GLY A 96 5.06 4.82 1.94
CA GLY A 96 4.91 3.37 2.06
C GLY A 96 6.21 2.67 2.45
N GLY A 97 6.34 1.40 2.09
CA GLY A 97 7.59 0.64 2.20
C GLY A 97 8.41 0.68 0.91
N GLY A 98 9.52 -0.07 0.87
CA GLY A 98 10.27 -0.34 -0.36
C GLY A 98 11.72 0.11 -0.40
N THR A 99 12.36 0.44 0.73
CA THR A 99 13.77 0.88 0.72
C THR A 99 14.69 -0.09 -0.02
N SER A 100 14.40 -1.40 0.02
CA SER A 100 15.19 -2.42 -0.70
C SER A 100 15.22 -2.23 -2.23
N TYR A 101 14.21 -1.59 -2.81
CA TYR A 101 14.11 -1.35 -4.25
C TYR A 101 14.56 0.05 -4.65
N PHE A 102 14.60 0.99 -3.70
CA PHE A 102 14.97 2.38 -3.93
C PHE A 102 16.41 2.72 -3.51
N ILE A 103 17.02 1.86 -2.65
CA ILE A 103 18.43 1.99 -2.24
C ILE A 103 19.15 0.71 -2.65
N ARG A 104 19.52 0.62 -3.91
CA ARG A 104 20.19 -0.54 -4.50
C ARG A 104 21.68 -0.28 -4.68
N LYS A 105 22.45 -1.36 -4.93
CA LYS A 105 23.88 -1.25 -5.21
C LYS A 105 24.20 -0.64 -6.58
N ASP A 106 23.34 -0.90 -7.55
CA ASP A 106 23.43 -0.42 -8.92
C ASP A 106 22.86 0.99 -9.07
N ARG A 107 21.82 1.34 -8.28
CA ARG A 107 21.15 2.64 -8.38
C ARG A 107 20.55 3.05 -7.02
N ASN A 108 20.81 4.28 -6.61
CA ASN A 108 20.22 4.85 -5.39
C ASN A 108 19.18 5.92 -5.77
N LEU A 109 17.94 5.47 -5.96
CA LEU A 109 16.82 6.34 -6.34
C LEU A 109 16.48 7.37 -5.26
N VAL A 110 16.69 7.05 -3.97
CA VAL A 110 16.47 8.02 -2.88
C VAL A 110 17.35 9.25 -3.05
N GLU A 111 18.62 9.08 -3.42
CA GLU A 111 19.50 10.22 -3.67
C GLU A 111 19.07 10.99 -4.94
N GLU A 112 18.60 10.30 -5.99
CA GLU A 112 18.08 10.94 -7.20
C GLU A 112 16.80 11.76 -6.89
N PHE A 113 15.87 11.23 -6.07
CA PHE A 113 14.69 11.97 -5.62
C PHE A 113 15.07 13.19 -4.78
N LYS A 114 16.05 13.08 -3.88
CA LYS A 114 16.58 14.25 -3.14
C LYS A 114 17.15 15.31 -4.07
N GLN A 115 17.93 14.91 -5.09
CA GLN A 115 18.47 15.81 -6.10
C GLN A 115 17.35 16.46 -6.95
N ALA A 116 16.24 15.76 -7.16
CA ALA A 116 15.02 16.30 -7.77
C ALA A 116 14.19 17.19 -6.83
N GLY A 117 14.64 17.42 -5.60
CA GLY A 117 14.03 18.33 -4.65
C GLY A 117 13.04 17.70 -3.65
N TYR A 118 12.93 16.37 -3.61
CA TYR A 118 12.06 15.69 -2.65
C TYR A 118 12.61 15.78 -1.22
N GLN A 119 11.73 16.07 -0.26
CA GLN A 119 11.99 15.74 1.14
C GLN A 119 11.93 14.21 1.28
N TYR A 120 12.90 13.63 1.98
CA TYR A 120 12.96 12.20 2.24
C TYR A 120 12.92 11.89 3.72
N THR A 121 12.20 10.83 4.08
CA THR A 121 12.26 10.22 5.41
C THR A 121 12.07 8.70 5.33
N ASP A 122 12.67 7.99 6.29
CA ASP A 122 12.54 6.56 6.51
C ASP A 122 12.05 6.22 7.92
N SER A 123 11.57 7.22 8.65
CA SER A 123 11.13 7.05 10.05
C SER A 123 9.78 7.75 10.32
N TRP A 124 9.02 7.18 11.24
CA TRP A 124 7.74 7.74 11.69
C TRP A 124 7.89 9.12 12.35
N THR A 125 9.01 9.34 13.04
CA THR A 125 9.34 10.68 13.55
C THR A 125 9.57 11.65 12.39
N GLY A 126 10.26 11.21 11.35
CA GLY A 126 10.49 11.99 10.13
C GLY A 126 9.21 12.28 9.36
N LEU A 127 8.23 11.35 9.32
CA LEU A 127 6.92 11.59 8.72
C LEU A 127 6.26 12.86 9.29
N LYS A 128 6.33 13.04 10.61
CA LYS A 128 5.75 14.19 11.29
C LYS A 128 6.42 15.51 10.90
N THR A 129 7.66 15.46 10.45
CA THR A 129 8.45 16.67 10.07
C THR A 129 8.34 17.03 8.59
N LEU A 130 7.79 16.16 7.75
CA LEU A 130 7.48 16.51 6.35
C LEU A 130 6.52 17.71 6.33
N ASN A 131 6.87 18.75 5.59
CA ASN A 131 6.14 20.02 5.60
C ASN A 131 5.94 20.66 4.22
N LYS A 132 6.43 20.03 3.15
CA LYS A 132 6.25 20.49 1.77
C LYS A 132 6.37 19.35 0.77
N LEU A 133 5.80 19.54 -0.40
CA LEU A 133 5.99 18.68 -1.57
C LEU A 133 7.17 19.19 -2.44
N PRO A 134 7.82 18.33 -3.24
CA PRO A 134 7.56 16.90 -3.28
C PRO A 134 8.19 16.16 -2.08
N ALA A 135 7.61 14.98 -1.73
CA ALA A 135 8.05 14.20 -0.58
C ALA A 135 8.00 12.68 -0.82
N LEU A 136 8.98 11.96 -0.27
CA LEU A 136 9.13 10.52 -0.31
C LEU A 136 9.34 9.98 1.11
N GLY A 137 8.47 9.06 1.57
CA GLY A 137 8.62 8.35 2.83
C GLY A 137 8.65 6.84 2.60
N LEU A 138 9.77 6.19 2.99
CA LEU A 138 9.95 4.73 2.85
C LEU A 138 10.26 4.13 4.22
N PHE A 139 9.24 3.57 4.87
CA PHE A 139 9.29 3.19 6.30
C PHE A 139 9.61 1.73 6.56
N ALA A 140 9.79 0.91 5.50
CA ALA A 140 10.16 -0.50 5.61
C ALA A 140 10.98 -0.95 4.39
N PRO A 141 11.76 -2.06 4.52
CA PRO A 141 12.52 -2.62 3.38
C PRO A 141 11.63 -3.07 2.22
N LYS A 142 10.48 -3.66 2.52
CA LYS A 142 9.40 -4.07 1.59
C LYS A 142 8.08 -3.47 2.08
N GLY A 143 6.99 -4.24 2.10
CA GLY A 143 5.77 -3.82 2.80
C GLY A 143 5.98 -3.77 4.32
N PHE A 144 5.04 -3.16 5.02
CA PHE A 144 5.04 -3.12 6.48
C PHE A 144 4.79 -4.52 7.06
N ASP A 145 5.13 -4.72 8.33
CA ASP A 145 4.54 -5.80 9.10
C ASP A 145 3.03 -5.58 9.19
N SER A 146 2.26 -6.65 9.39
CA SER A 146 0.81 -6.53 9.51
C SER A 146 0.42 -5.57 10.65
N ALA A 147 -0.72 -4.90 10.54
CA ALA A 147 -1.20 -3.98 11.56
C ALA A 147 -1.33 -4.63 12.94
N LEU A 148 -1.46 -5.97 13.01
CA LEU A 148 -1.49 -6.73 14.24
C LEU A 148 -0.12 -6.82 14.92
N ASP A 149 0.96 -6.78 14.14
CA ASP A 149 2.34 -6.97 14.59
C ASP A 149 3.18 -5.69 14.50
N ASN A 150 2.70 -4.69 13.76
CA ASN A 150 3.41 -3.45 13.55
C ASN A 150 3.49 -2.64 14.85
N PRO A 151 4.70 -2.23 15.29
CA PRO A 151 4.84 -1.40 16.48
C PRO A 151 4.27 0.02 16.30
N GLU A 152 4.14 0.51 15.06
CA GLU A 152 3.50 1.79 14.77
C GLU A 152 1.99 1.60 14.61
N PRO A 153 1.16 2.17 15.48
CA PRO A 153 -0.28 1.99 15.44
C PRO A 153 -0.89 2.77 14.27
N LEU A 154 -1.78 2.11 13.52
CA LEU A 154 -2.55 2.71 12.43
C LEU A 154 -1.65 3.46 11.41
N PRO A 155 -0.67 2.78 10.80
CA PRO A 155 0.28 3.43 9.89
C PRO A 155 -0.40 4.07 8.67
N LEU A 156 -1.42 3.43 8.10
CA LEU A 156 -2.14 3.98 6.94
C LEU A 156 -2.90 5.26 7.31
N LYS A 157 -3.57 5.26 8.46
CA LYS A 157 -4.24 6.46 8.98
C LYS A 157 -3.27 7.63 9.11
N GLN A 158 -2.10 7.42 9.75
CA GLN A 158 -1.11 8.48 9.98
C GLN A 158 -0.54 9.01 8.66
N MET A 159 -0.24 8.12 7.71
CA MET A 159 0.21 8.53 6.38
C MET A 159 -0.89 9.26 5.60
N THR A 160 -2.16 8.86 5.73
CA THR A 160 -3.30 9.56 5.12
C THR A 160 -3.47 10.98 5.67
N GLU A 161 -3.36 11.16 6.99
CA GLU A 161 -3.39 12.48 7.64
C GLU A 161 -2.29 13.39 7.07
N LYS A 162 -1.05 12.88 7.01
CA LYS A 162 0.09 13.64 6.46
C LYS A 162 -0.06 13.92 4.97
N ALA A 163 -0.58 12.97 4.20
CA ALA A 163 -0.81 13.16 2.77
C ALA A 163 -1.80 14.29 2.50
N LEU A 164 -2.92 14.30 3.20
CA LEU A 164 -3.92 15.36 3.05
C LEU A 164 -3.39 16.72 3.54
N GLU A 165 -2.61 16.76 4.63
CA GLU A 165 -1.93 17.97 5.09
C GLU A 165 -1.03 18.58 3.99
N LEU A 166 -0.22 17.74 3.33
CA LEU A 166 0.73 18.18 2.30
C LEU A 166 0.07 18.52 0.96
N LEU A 167 -0.99 17.81 0.58
CA LEU A 167 -1.66 17.96 -0.71
C LEU A 167 -2.73 19.07 -0.70
N SER A 168 -3.33 19.35 0.46
CA SER A 168 -4.42 20.34 0.59
C SER A 168 -4.08 21.75 0.09
N PRO A 169 -2.84 22.26 0.21
CA PRO A 169 -2.48 23.59 -0.30
C PRO A 169 -2.38 23.70 -1.82
N ALA A 170 -2.61 22.60 -2.58
CA ALA A 170 -2.45 22.57 -4.03
C ALA A 170 -3.48 23.46 -4.74
N GLU A 171 -3.04 24.55 -5.38
CA GLU A 171 -3.91 25.54 -6.05
C GLU A 171 -4.79 24.92 -7.14
N LYS A 172 -4.29 23.89 -7.86
CA LYS A 172 -5.03 23.19 -8.92
C LYS A 172 -5.67 21.89 -8.43
N GLY A 173 -5.64 21.66 -7.11
CA GLY A 173 -6.12 20.41 -6.51
C GLY A 173 -5.13 19.25 -6.64
N PHE A 174 -5.56 18.09 -6.20
CA PHE A 174 -4.73 16.88 -6.16
C PHE A 174 -5.52 15.61 -6.49
N VAL A 175 -4.78 14.57 -6.84
CA VAL A 175 -5.28 13.20 -6.93
C VAL A 175 -4.33 12.31 -6.11
N VAL A 176 -4.89 11.56 -5.16
CA VAL A 176 -4.12 10.62 -4.34
C VAL A 176 -4.78 9.26 -4.30
N MET A 177 -4.00 8.20 -4.51
CA MET A 177 -4.41 6.82 -4.31
C MET A 177 -3.92 6.36 -2.93
N ILE A 178 -4.82 5.80 -2.12
CA ILE A 178 -4.55 5.33 -0.76
C ILE A 178 -4.96 3.87 -0.68
N GLU A 179 -4.08 2.99 -0.22
CA GLU A 179 -4.31 1.55 -0.23
C GLU A 179 -3.99 0.89 1.12
N GLY A 180 -4.96 0.17 1.68
CA GLY A 180 -4.75 -0.80 2.75
C GLY A 180 -4.21 -2.11 2.18
N SER A 181 -2.95 -2.10 1.76
CA SER A 181 -2.35 -3.16 0.93
C SER A 181 -2.28 -4.52 1.63
N GLN A 182 -2.08 -4.52 2.94
CA GLN A 182 -1.90 -5.74 3.74
C GLN A 182 -3.20 -6.54 3.93
N ILE A 183 -4.37 -5.96 3.62
CA ILE A 183 -5.66 -6.68 3.64
C ILE A 183 -5.59 -7.89 2.68
N ASP A 184 -5.05 -7.67 1.48
CA ASP A 184 -4.82 -8.73 0.48
C ASP A 184 -3.85 -9.80 0.99
N TRP A 185 -2.74 -9.41 1.58
CA TRP A 185 -1.72 -10.34 2.08
C TRP A 185 -2.25 -11.19 3.22
N CYS A 186 -3.02 -10.60 4.15
CA CYS A 186 -3.71 -11.37 5.20
C CYS A 186 -4.74 -12.34 4.60
N GLY A 187 -5.44 -11.95 3.53
CA GLY A 187 -6.32 -12.82 2.76
C GLY A 187 -5.58 -14.01 2.16
N HIS A 188 -4.43 -13.79 1.53
CA HIS A 188 -3.57 -14.85 0.99
C HIS A 188 -3.07 -15.82 2.09
N ALA A 189 -2.75 -15.28 3.27
CA ALA A 189 -2.37 -16.08 4.43
C ALA A 189 -3.55 -16.82 5.09
N ASN A 190 -4.80 -16.55 4.67
CA ASN A 190 -6.03 -17.01 5.32
C ASN A 190 -6.07 -16.66 6.82
N ASP A 191 -5.48 -15.52 7.18
CA ASP A 191 -5.40 -15.01 8.55
C ASP A 191 -6.46 -13.94 8.80
N ILE A 192 -7.57 -14.36 9.41
CA ILE A 192 -8.70 -13.47 9.68
C ILE A 192 -8.38 -12.42 10.75
N ALA A 193 -7.49 -12.71 11.71
CA ALA A 193 -7.12 -11.75 12.74
C ALA A 193 -6.27 -10.63 12.14
N CYS A 194 -5.31 -10.97 11.31
CA CYS A 194 -4.54 -10.06 10.48
C CYS A 194 -5.46 -9.20 9.61
N ALA A 195 -6.34 -9.82 8.82
CA ALA A 195 -7.26 -9.11 7.93
C ALA A 195 -8.18 -8.12 8.69
N MET A 196 -8.66 -8.48 9.87
CA MET A 196 -9.47 -7.58 10.71
C MET A 196 -8.67 -6.40 11.24
N ALA A 197 -7.40 -6.57 11.60
CA ALA A 197 -6.53 -5.48 12.05
C ALA A 197 -6.23 -4.51 10.89
N GLU A 198 -5.90 -5.02 9.71
CA GLU A 198 -5.68 -4.21 8.51
C GLU A 198 -6.95 -3.45 8.09
N MET A 199 -8.11 -4.11 8.09
CA MET A 199 -9.39 -3.45 7.83
C MET A 199 -9.71 -2.36 8.85
N HIS A 200 -9.25 -2.48 10.09
CA HIS A 200 -9.41 -1.43 11.09
C HIS A 200 -8.58 -0.18 10.73
N ASP A 201 -7.30 -0.34 10.39
CA ASP A 201 -6.45 0.79 9.96
C ASP A 201 -7.01 1.45 8.69
N PHE A 202 -7.42 0.64 7.70
CA PHE A 202 -8.07 1.15 6.49
C PHE A 202 -9.35 1.94 6.80
N ALA A 203 -10.20 1.44 7.70
CA ALA A 203 -11.42 2.16 8.11
C ALA A 203 -11.09 3.49 8.82
N GLU A 204 -10.04 3.54 9.63
CA GLU A 204 -9.58 4.79 10.26
C GLU A 204 -9.02 5.78 9.22
N ALA A 205 -8.28 5.30 8.21
CA ALA A 205 -7.83 6.13 7.09
C ALA A 205 -9.01 6.69 6.26
N ILE A 206 -10.05 5.87 6.01
CA ILE A 206 -11.29 6.33 5.36
C ILE A 206 -11.97 7.42 6.18
N LYS A 207 -12.03 7.30 7.51
CA LYS A 207 -12.61 8.35 8.38
C LYS A 207 -11.86 9.67 8.22
N VAL A 208 -10.53 9.65 8.15
CA VAL A 208 -9.71 10.82 7.90
C VAL A 208 -10.05 11.44 6.54
N ALA A 209 -10.04 10.64 5.48
CA ALA A 209 -10.37 11.10 4.13
C ALA A 209 -11.81 11.64 4.04
N LYS A 210 -12.77 10.97 4.70
CA LYS A 210 -14.16 11.44 4.75
C LYS A 210 -14.29 12.78 5.46
N ALA A 211 -13.65 12.95 6.61
CA ALA A 211 -13.68 14.22 7.35
C ALA A 211 -13.08 15.37 6.51
N TYR A 212 -12.04 15.08 5.72
CA TYR A 212 -11.48 16.03 4.76
C TYR A 212 -12.53 16.43 3.72
N VAL A 213 -13.18 15.46 3.06
CA VAL A 213 -14.20 15.72 2.03
C VAL A 213 -15.40 16.47 2.60
N ASP A 214 -15.85 16.15 3.83
CA ASP A 214 -16.97 16.84 4.46
C ASP A 214 -16.67 18.36 4.67
N SER A 215 -15.41 18.74 4.78
CA SER A 215 -14.96 20.14 4.90
C SER A 215 -14.47 20.77 3.59
N HIS A 216 -14.36 19.97 2.51
CA HIS A 216 -13.89 20.39 1.18
C HIS A 216 -14.87 19.89 0.09
N PRO A 217 -15.98 20.61 -0.15
CA PRO A 217 -17.08 20.13 -0.99
C PRO A 217 -16.71 19.89 -2.46
N ASP A 218 -15.57 20.43 -2.91
CA ASP A 218 -15.05 20.22 -4.27
C ASP A 218 -14.17 18.95 -4.38
N THR A 219 -14.10 18.15 -3.31
CA THR A 219 -13.32 16.91 -3.25
C THR A 219 -14.25 15.69 -3.34
N ILE A 220 -13.83 14.68 -4.09
CA ILE A 220 -14.55 13.40 -4.22
C ILE A 220 -13.71 12.30 -3.54
N LEU A 221 -14.36 11.49 -2.70
CA LEU A 221 -13.80 10.25 -2.15
C LEU A 221 -14.45 9.06 -2.84
N VAL A 222 -13.64 8.19 -3.43
CA VAL A 222 -14.07 6.89 -3.99
C VAL A 222 -13.44 5.79 -3.14
N VAL A 223 -14.25 4.87 -2.62
CA VAL A 223 -13.80 3.70 -1.86
C VAL A 223 -14.20 2.46 -2.65
N THR A 224 -13.24 1.60 -2.95
CA THR A 224 -13.44 0.38 -3.72
C THR A 224 -12.46 -0.71 -3.30
N ALA A 225 -12.62 -1.91 -3.85
CA ALA A 225 -11.61 -2.97 -3.82
C ALA A 225 -11.28 -3.37 -5.26
N ASP A 226 -10.09 -3.89 -5.46
CA ASP A 226 -9.59 -4.36 -6.77
C ASP A 226 -10.05 -5.80 -7.05
N HIS A 227 -10.08 -6.67 -6.05
CA HIS A 227 -10.61 -8.05 -6.05
C HIS A 227 -10.80 -8.53 -4.61
N GLU A 228 -11.36 -9.71 -4.45
CA GLU A 228 -11.34 -10.43 -3.19
C GLU A 228 -10.10 -11.31 -3.08
N THR A 229 -9.74 -11.73 -1.86
CA THR A 229 -8.60 -12.61 -1.61
C THR A 229 -8.90 -13.56 -0.46
N GLY A 230 -8.62 -14.87 -0.68
CA GLY A 230 -8.74 -15.91 0.34
C GLY A 230 -10.14 -16.53 0.47
N GLY A 231 -11.19 -15.98 -0.13
CA GLY A 231 -12.53 -16.60 -0.18
C GLY A 231 -13.20 -16.74 1.19
N LEU A 232 -13.06 -15.73 2.09
CA LEU A 232 -13.68 -15.77 3.41
C LEU A 232 -15.19 -15.94 3.32
N SER A 233 -15.71 -16.98 4.00
CA SER A 233 -17.15 -17.29 4.06
C SER A 233 -17.62 -17.39 5.51
N LEU A 234 -18.79 -16.81 5.81
CA LEU A 234 -19.48 -16.94 7.09
C LEU A 234 -20.68 -17.86 6.94
N GLY A 235 -21.05 -18.56 8.02
CA GLY A 235 -22.23 -19.44 8.03
C GLY A 235 -22.03 -20.75 7.24
N ALA A 236 -20.81 -21.25 7.11
CA ALA A 236 -20.49 -22.49 6.42
C ALA A 236 -21.33 -23.68 6.95
N LYS A 237 -21.73 -24.60 6.03
CA LYS A 237 -22.52 -25.79 6.35
C LYS A 237 -23.83 -25.48 7.07
N GLY A 238 -24.47 -24.34 6.81
CA GLY A 238 -25.74 -23.93 7.43
C GLY A 238 -25.63 -23.48 8.89
N ASN A 239 -24.44 -23.26 9.40
CA ASN A 239 -24.25 -22.77 10.76
C ASN A 239 -24.21 -21.22 10.76
N TYR A 240 -25.30 -20.59 11.19
CA TYR A 240 -25.44 -19.14 11.29
C TYR A 240 -24.74 -18.57 12.56
N SER A 241 -23.51 -18.94 12.82
CA SER A 241 -22.73 -18.45 13.96
C SER A 241 -21.40 -17.84 13.55
N TRP A 242 -20.99 -16.80 14.27
CA TRP A 242 -19.72 -16.12 14.13
C TRP A 242 -19.08 -15.92 15.51
N LYS A 243 -18.01 -16.67 15.82
CA LYS A 243 -17.33 -16.66 17.11
C LYS A 243 -16.21 -15.61 17.16
N ARG A 244 -16.55 -14.35 16.92
CA ARG A 244 -15.60 -13.23 16.82
C ARG A 244 -14.70 -13.05 18.06
N ASP A 245 -15.17 -13.44 19.25
CA ASP A 245 -14.44 -13.19 20.49
C ASP A 245 -13.17 -14.07 20.61
N VAL A 246 -13.12 -15.19 19.92
CA VAL A 246 -11.90 -16.01 19.80
C VAL A 246 -10.85 -15.24 18.97
N ILE A 247 -11.27 -14.64 17.85
CA ILE A 247 -10.37 -13.90 16.94
C ILE A 247 -9.78 -12.67 17.64
N LYS A 248 -10.59 -11.96 18.44
CA LYS A 248 -10.13 -10.78 19.21
C LYS A 248 -9.04 -11.10 20.24
N LYS A 249 -8.85 -12.36 20.63
CA LYS A 249 -7.79 -12.78 21.54
C LYS A 249 -6.46 -13.00 20.83
N VAL A 250 -6.46 -13.16 19.52
CA VAL A 250 -5.23 -13.34 18.71
C VAL A 250 -4.40 -12.06 18.79
N LYS A 251 -3.12 -12.18 19.18
CA LYS A 251 -2.22 -11.06 19.42
C LYS A 251 -1.27 -10.81 18.26
N HIS A 252 -1.02 -11.84 17.46
CA HIS A 252 -0.03 -11.80 16.39
C HIS A 252 -0.55 -12.53 15.16
N SER A 253 -0.07 -12.13 13.98
CA SER A 253 -0.37 -12.82 12.72
C SER A 253 0.27 -14.21 12.69
N GLY A 254 -0.29 -15.08 11.84
CA GLY A 254 0.27 -16.42 11.61
C GLY A 254 1.72 -16.38 11.13
N ASP A 255 2.08 -15.42 10.28
CA ASP A 255 3.43 -15.24 9.76
C ASP A 255 4.42 -14.81 10.85
N TYR A 256 4.02 -13.88 11.72
CA TYR A 256 4.83 -13.50 12.88
C TYR A 256 5.08 -14.70 13.79
N ILE A 257 4.02 -15.43 14.15
CA ILE A 257 4.13 -16.63 15.00
C ILE A 257 5.06 -17.67 14.36
N ALA A 258 4.87 -17.96 13.09
CA ALA A 258 5.73 -18.90 12.34
C ALA A 258 7.20 -18.45 12.35
N GLY A 259 7.46 -17.16 12.11
CA GLY A 259 8.82 -16.60 12.15
C GLY A 259 9.47 -16.74 13.52
N GLN A 260 8.76 -16.48 14.60
CA GLN A 260 9.27 -16.65 15.97
C GLN A 260 9.56 -18.12 16.29
N LEU A 261 8.65 -19.02 15.89
CA LEU A 261 8.79 -20.44 16.17
C LEU A 261 9.93 -21.11 15.37
N LEU A 262 10.13 -20.71 14.11
CA LEU A 262 11.23 -21.21 13.27
C LEU A 262 12.62 -20.87 13.84
N ALA A 263 12.73 -19.84 14.65
CA ALA A 263 13.97 -19.48 15.34
C ALA A 263 14.31 -20.40 16.53
N LEU A 264 13.34 -21.20 17.00
CA LEU A 264 13.51 -22.07 18.16
C LEU A 264 14.05 -23.44 17.73
N LYS A 265 15.04 -23.95 18.48
CA LYS A 265 15.69 -25.24 18.20
C LYS A 265 15.26 -26.36 19.16
N ASP A 266 14.40 -26.05 20.15
CA ASP A 266 13.99 -26.99 21.21
C ASP A 266 12.46 -27.14 21.20
N ASP A 267 11.96 -28.34 21.01
CA ASP A 267 10.53 -28.67 20.91
C ASP A 267 9.73 -28.28 22.19
N LYS A 268 10.35 -28.33 23.38
CA LYS A 268 9.69 -27.93 24.61
C LYS A 268 9.51 -26.41 24.68
N VAL A 269 10.53 -25.66 24.26
CA VAL A 269 10.49 -24.20 24.18
C VAL A 269 9.50 -23.79 23.10
N PHE A 270 9.46 -24.53 21.98
CA PHE A 270 8.51 -24.30 20.90
C PHE A 270 7.05 -24.34 21.39
N TYR A 271 6.63 -25.36 22.10
CA TYR A 271 5.23 -25.49 22.59
C TYR A 271 4.86 -24.37 23.56
N GLN A 272 5.74 -24.00 24.49
CA GLN A 272 5.47 -22.90 25.42
C GLN A 272 5.44 -21.55 24.71
N ALA A 273 6.31 -21.33 23.74
CA ALA A 273 6.30 -20.13 22.92
C ALA A 273 5.02 -20.03 22.07
N TRP A 274 4.58 -21.15 21.48
CA TRP A 274 3.36 -21.20 20.69
C TRP A 274 2.12 -20.80 21.53
N LEU A 275 1.97 -21.33 22.74
CA LEU A 275 0.90 -20.94 23.66
C LEU A 275 0.94 -19.45 24.02
N GLY A 276 2.12 -18.91 24.29
CA GLY A 276 2.31 -17.51 24.63
C GLY A 276 2.02 -16.54 23.47
N LEU A 277 2.36 -16.93 22.23
CA LEU A 277 2.18 -16.11 21.02
C LEU A 277 0.73 -16.15 20.51
N THR A 278 0.07 -17.30 20.59
CA THR A 278 -1.29 -17.46 20.07
C THR A 278 -2.37 -16.97 21.01
N ALA A 279 -2.09 -16.91 22.32
CA ALA A 279 -3.08 -16.65 23.39
C ALA A 279 -4.33 -17.55 23.30
N LEU A 280 -4.18 -18.73 22.72
CA LEU A 280 -5.21 -19.78 22.60
C LEU A 280 -5.03 -20.78 23.75
N GLU A 281 -5.48 -20.43 24.96
CA GLU A 281 -5.66 -21.38 26.07
C GLU A 281 -7.08 -21.96 26.04
#